data_f710c74ce1f45d4ff8d77760d4accb6e
#
_entry.id   f710c74ce1f45d4ff8d77760d4accb6e
#
_cell.length_a   1.000
_cell.length_b   1.000
_cell.length_c   1.000
_cell.angle_alpha   90.00
_cell.angle_beta   90.00
_cell.angle_gamma   90.00
#
_symmetry.space_group_name_H-M   'P 1'
#
loop_
_entity.id
_entity.type
_entity.pdbx_description
1 polymer ?
#
loop_
_entity_poly.entity_id
_entity_poly.type
_entity_poly.pdbx_seq_one_letter_code
_entity_poly.pdbx_strand_id
1 'polypeptide(L)'
;MKNIKYTLLLGMLAFLIQCDTKKNYFDDVGANLLCTTYAVCNGETPAKTGIIGDSWTDLLLGYPFVETLRPQLENRFHYKFVGATLGGKTLQQVISQGLQFQVIDEGGADMKVIILSLGGNDIQANLSEYIGNIDAVQAQRFGTIKANLKQLIISGNAYKVARFGGAPLKWIIHGYDYPNPYMTPVIAGSDEGCKSKFDRVGLVLPDAAAFTSTQLDAFNNLLLETIREEPSLVYVDLRNTLGGKPNSRAEFMLDCIHANNLGYTLLADKLARLIYPITNVGF
;
A
#
# COMPACT_ATOMS: atom_id res chain seq x y z
N MET A 1 -18.67 25.98 50.10
CA MET A 1 -19.17 25.22 48.92
C MET A 1 -18.49 25.50 47.59
N LYS A 2 -17.55 26.46 47.44
CA LYS A 2 -16.83 26.75 46.19
C LYS A 2 -15.63 25.82 45.92
N ASN A 3 -14.99 25.26 46.92
CA ASN A 3 -13.74 24.48 46.77
C ASN A 3 -13.94 23.03 46.30
N ILE A 4 -15.16 22.46 46.47
CA ILE A 4 -15.45 21.07 46.09
C ILE A 4 -15.57 20.93 44.55
N LYS A 5 -16.03 21.98 43.86
CA LYS A 5 -16.17 21.95 42.38
C LYS A 5 -14.82 21.93 41.63
N TYR A 6 -13.80 22.60 42.17
CA TYR A 6 -12.48 22.62 41.56
C TYR A 6 -11.71 21.32 41.76
N THR A 7 -11.91 20.67 42.89
CA THR A 7 -11.25 19.37 43.19
C THR A 7 -11.80 18.26 42.29
N LEU A 8 -13.11 18.28 41.98
CA LEU A 8 -13.72 17.33 41.06
C LEU A 8 -13.28 17.57 39.57
N LEU A 9 -13.10 18.83 39.19
CA LEU A 9 -12.67 19.19 37.81
C LEU A 9 -11.20 18.80 37.60
N LEU A 10 -10.32 19.03 38.59
CA LEU A 10 -8.92 18.60 38.53
C LEU A 10 -8.78 17.07 38.53
N GLY A 11 -9.63 16.37 39.29
CA GLY A 11 -9.64 14.91 39.29
C GLY A 11 -10.09 14.32 37.96
N MET A 12 -11.08 14.93 37.28
CA MET A 12 -11.52 14.52 35.94
C MET A 12 -10.46 14.81 34.86
N LEU A 13 -9.77 15.96 34.94
CA LEU A 13 -8.68 16.29 34.00
C LEU A 13 -7.49 15.32 34.19
N ALA A 14 -7.15 14.97 35.43
CA ALA A 14 -6.09 14.01 35.70
C ALA A 14 -6.43 12.59 35.20
N PHE A 15 -7.73 12.22 35.21
CA PHE A 15 -8.19 10.93 34.70
C PHE A 15 -8.15 10.86 33.17
N LEU A 16 -8.41 11.99 32.48
CA LEU A 16 -8.33 12.06 31.01
C LEU A 16 -6.87 12.03 30.54
N ILE A 17 -5.97 12.66 31.29
CA ILE A 17 -4.52 12.62 30.98
C ILE A 17 -3.94 11.22 31.25
N GLN A 18 -4.42 10.51 32.27
CA GLN A 18 -3.97 9.14 32.55
C GLN A 18 -4.48 8.10 31.54
N CYS A 19 -5.62 8.33 30.88
CA CYS A 19 -6.09 7.44 29.82
C CYS A 19 -5.21 7.53 28.56
N ASP A 20 -4.70 8.73 28.21
CA ASP A 20 -3.83 8.90 27.06
C ASP A 20 -2.42 8.34 27.29
N THR A 21 -1.89 8.53 28.53
CA THR A 21 -0.59 7.96 28.90
C THR A 21 -0.61 6.44 29.05
N LYS A 22 -1.76 5.83 29.38
CA LYS A 22 -1.88 4.37 29.44
C LYS A 22 -1.89 3.71 28.07
N LYS A 23 -2.41 4.37 27.05
CA LYS A 23 -2.39 3.86 25.68
C LYS A 23 -0.94 3.77 25.18
N ASN A 24 -0.16 4.82 25.39
CA ASN A 24 1.26 4.85 25.03
C ASN A 24 2.10 3.86 25.87
N TYR A 25 1.77 3.65 27.13
CA TYR A 25 2.52 2.74 28.01
C TYR A 25 2.35 1.26 27.62
N PHE A 26 1.15 0.84 27.23
CA PHE A 26 0.91 -0.53 26.77
C PHE A 26 1.50 -0.78 25.37
N ASP A 27 1.47 0.21 24.48
CA ASP A 27 2.12 0.15 23.18
C ASP A 27 3.64 0.07 23.35
N ASP A 28 4.22 0.86 24.25
CA ASP A 28 5.66 0.85 24.55
C ASP A 28 6.11 -0.44 25.28
N VAL A 29 5.30 -0.98 26.18
CA VAL A 29 5.61 -2.23 26.88
C VAL A 29 5.47 -3.43 25.97
N GLY A 30 4.46 -3.45 25.10
CA GLY A 30 4.28 -4.48 24.08
C GLY A 30 5.41 -4.47 23.06
N ALA A 31 5.78 -3.30 22.57
CA ALA A 31 6.89 -3.10 21.66
C ALA A 31 8.23 -3.49 22.31
N ASN A 32 8.49 -3.06 23.53
CA ASN A 32 9.70 -3.40 24.29
C ASN A 32 9.79 -4.90 24.62
N LEU A 33 8.67 -5.55 24.93
CA LEU A 33 8.64 -6.99 25.21
C LEU A 33 8.96 -7.80 23.95
N LEU A 34 8.40 -7.40 22.80
CA LEU A 34 8.72 -8.01 21.51
C LEU A 34 10.16 -7.72 21.09
N CYS A 35 10.64 -6.50 21.30
CA CYS A 35 12.02 -6.11 21.07
C CYS A 35 13.02 -6.95 21.87
N THR A 36 12.78 -7.17 23.16
CA THR A 36 13.65 -7.98 24.03
C THR A 36 13.57 -9.48 23.74
N THR A 37 12.39 -9.97 23.32
CA THR A 37 12.21 -11.41 23.04
C THR A 37 12.84 -11.82 21.71
N TYR A 38 12.89 -10.92 20.73
CA TYR A 38 13.39 -11.23 19.38
C TYR A 38 14.72 -10.55 19.03
N ALA A 39 15.37 -9.87 19.97
CA ALA A 39 16.63 -9.14 19.78
C ALA A 39 16.62 -8.12 18.62
N VAL A 40 15.44 -7.61 18.28
CA VAL A 40 15.22 -6.80 17.08
C VAL A 40 15.45 -5.31 17.34
N CYS A 41 15.50 -4.90 18.59
CA CYS A 41 15.60 -3.50 18.99
C CYS A 41 16.94 -3.19 19.62
N ASN A 42 17.97 -3.09 18.81
CA ASN A 42 19.30 -2.62 19.25
C ASN A 42 19.40 -1.08 19.37
N GLY A 43 18.34 -0.40 19.78
CA GLY A 43 18.37 1.06 20.00
C GLY A 43 18.57 1.91 18.72
N GLU A 44 18.61 1.30 17.56
CA GLU A 44 18.64 2.02 16.28
C GLU A 44 17.26 2.59 15.99
N THR A 45 17.18 3.87 15.72
CA THR A 45 15.99 4.49 15.13
C THR A 45 15.65 3.71 13.84
N PRO A 46 14.39 3.25 13.65
CA PRO A 46 14.02 2.52 12.45
C PRO A 46 14.48 3.31 11.22
N ALA A 47 15.18 2.64 10.31
CA ALA A 47 15.63 3.25 9.08
C ALA A 47 14.42 3.91 8.40
N LYS A 48 14.57 5.16 7.95
CA LYS A 48 13.50 5.87 7.25
C LYS A 48 13.08 5.04 6.05
N THR A 49 11.82 4.69 5.99
CA THR A 49 11.22 3.93 4.91
C THR A 49 10.41 4.86 4.03
N GLY A 50 10.68 4.88 2.73
CA GLY A 50 9.88 5.61 1.77
C GLY A 50 8.64 4.82 1.37
N ILE A 51 7.58 5.53 0.97
CA ILE A 51 6.41 4.93 0.34
C ILE A 51 5.98 5.78 -0.85
N ILE A 52 5.72 5.12 -1.97
CA ILE A 52 5.10 5.72 -3.15
C ILE A 52 3.91 4.83 -3.52
N GLY A 53 2.72 5.37 -3.41
CA GLY A 53 1.55 4.53 -3.57
C GLY A 53 0.35 5.21 -4.21
N ASP A 54 -0.62 4.38 -4.51
CA ASP A 54 -1.93 4.72 -5.04
C ASP A 54 -3.01 4.71 -3.95
N SER A 55 -4.26 4.53 -4.33
CA SER A 55 -5.40 4.49 -3.42
C SER A 55 -5.38 3.32 -2.41
N TRP A 56 -4.58 2.28 -2.63
CA TRP A 56 -4.42 1.20 -1.65
C TRP A 56 -3.57 1.62 -0.44
N THR A 57 -2.71 2.60 -0.63
CA THR A 57 -1.90 3.15 0.48
C THR A 57 -2.56 4.36 1.13
N ASP A 58 -3.32 5.15 0.37
CA ASP A 58 -4.01 6.32 0.89
C ASP A 58 -5.21 6.67 0.01
N LEU A 59 -6.40 6.37 0.48
CA LEU A 59 -7.64 6.68 -0.21
C LEU A 59 -8.17 8.03 0.30
N LEU A 60 -8.11 9.07 -0.53
CA LEU A 60 -8.47 10.45 -0.17
C LEU A 60 -9.86 10.60 0.47
N LEU A 61 -10.83 9.76 0.07
CA LEU A 61 -12.18 9.72 0.63
C LEU A 61 -12.34 8.66 1.74
N GLY A 62 -11.28 7.92 2.04
CA GLY A 62 -11.34 6.82 2.99
C GLY A 62 -11.28 7.27 4.44
N TYR A 63 -10.45 8.25 4.75
CA TYR A 63 -10.32 8.74 6.12
C TYR A 63 -11.46 9.73 6.47
N PRO A 64 -12.14 9.59 7.63
CA PRO A 64 -11.84 8.65 8.72
C PRO A 64 -12.50 7.25 8.57
N PHE A 65 -13.09 6.93 7.44
CA PHE A 65 -13.94 5.74 7.29
C PHE A 65 -13.16 4.46 6.96
N VAL A 66 -12.02 4.60 6.24
CA VAL A 66 -11.18 3.45 5.85
C VAL A 66 -9.72 3.76 6.13
N GLU A 67 -9.08 2.93 6.95
CA GLU A 67 -7.64 2.93 7.15
C GLU A 67 -7.00 1.99 6.12
N THR A 68 -6.38 2.57 5.10
CA THR A 68 -5.68 1.86 4.04
C THR A 68 -4.33 1.29 4.50
N LEU A 69 -3.53 0.73 3.60
CA LEU A 69 -2.26 0.05 3.97
C LEU A 69 -1.30 0.95 4.76
N ARG A 70 -1.13 2.22 4.36
CA ARG A 70 -0.20 3.11 5.04
C ARG A 70 -0.60 3.39 6.50
N PRO A 71 -1.82 3.90 6.80
CA PRO A 71 -2.25 4.07 8.19
C PRO A 71 -2.20 2.79 9.01
N GLN A 72 -2.59 1.65 8.43
CA GLN A 72 -2.50 0.35 9.10
C GLN A 72 -1.06 -0.02 9.47
N LEU A 73 -0.11 0.18 8.56
CA LEU A 73 1.30 -0.09 8.83
C LEU A 73 1.89 0.88 9.87
N GLU A 74 1.54 2.17 9.77
CA GLU A 74 2.01 3.19 10.73
C GLU A 74 1.43 2.96 12.14
N ASN A 75 0.13 2.69 12.25
CA ASN A 75 -0.56 2.59 13.53
C ASN A 75 -0.33 1.25 14.24
N ARG A 76 -0.20 0.14 13.50
CA ARG A 76 -0.16 -1.21 14.07
C ARG A 76 1.23 -1.82 14.08
N PHE A 77 2.11 -1.40 13.14
CA PHE A 77 3.44 -1.97 12.97
C PHE A 77 4.55 -0.94 13.12
N HIS A 78 4.23 0.25 13.63
CA HIS A 78 5.17 1.32 13.98
C HIS A 78 6.05 1.82 12.82
N TYR A 79 5.62 1.62 11.56
CA TYR A 79 6.28 2.23 10.43
C TYR A 79 6.21 3.76 10.51
N LYS A 80 7.25 4.43 10.05
CA LYS A 80 7.27 5.88 9.86
C LYS A 80 7.65 6.16 8.41
N PHE A 81 6.64 6.32 7.59
CA PHE A 81 6.87 6.56 6.18
C PHE A 81 7.14 8.03 5.87
N VAL A 82 8.12 8.26 4.98
CA VAL A 82 8.22 9.48 4.20
C VAL A 82 7.71 9.22 2.78
N GLY A 83 7.17 10.23 2.13
CA GLY A 83 6.76 10.13 0.73
C GLY A 83 5.28 10.31 0.47
N ALA A 84 4.95 10.17 -0.80
CA ALA A 84 3.67 10.54 -1.36
C ALA A 84 2.81 9.32 -1.67
N THR A 85 1.55 9.43 -1.26
CA THR A 85 0.48 8.54 -1.69
C THR A 85 -0.49 9.36 -2.53
N LEU A 86 -0.75 8.93 -3.75
CA LEU A 86 -1.53 9.68 -4.71
C LEU A 86 -2.56 8.75 -5.37
N GLY A 87 -3.80 8.81 -4.91
CA GLY A 87 -4.90 8.05 -5.48
C GLY A 87 -4.99 8.21 -7.01
N GLY A 88 -5.19 7.11 -7.71
CA GLY A 88 -5.37 7.10 -9.16
C GLY A 88 -4.10 7.26 -10.01
N LYS A 89 -2.92 7.39 -9.43
CA LYS A 89 -1.66 7.59 -10.18
C LYS A 89 -1.18 6.31 -10.85
N THR A 90 -0.73 6.46 -12.09
CA THR A 90 0.00 5.43 -12.83
C THR A 90 1.51 5.54 -12.62
N LEU A 91 2.26 4.48 -12.92
CA LEU A 91 3.73 4.49 -12.89
C LEU A 91 4.32 5.61 -13.76
N GLN A 92 3.76 5.82 -14.97
CA GLN A 92 4.20 6.88 -15.85
C GLN A 92 4.03 8.27 -15.23
N GLN A 93 2.94 8.51 -14.52
CA GLN A 93 2.70 9.78 -13.84
C GLN A 93 3.66 9.99 -12.66
N VAL A 94 3.96 8.94 -11.89
CA VAL A 94 4.94 9.00 -10.81
C VAL A 94 6.32 9.39 -11.35
N ILE A 95 6.76 8.77 -12.44
CA ILE A 95 8.05 9.05 -13.08
C ILE A 95 8.10 10.48 -13.64
N SER A 96 7.07 10.88 -14.40
CA SER A 96 7.04 12.20 -15.05
C SER A 96 6.99 13.36 -14.05
N GLN A 97 6.44 13.14 -12.87
CA GLN A 97 6.40 14.10 -11.76
C GLN A 97 7.64 14.04 -10.86
N GLY A 98 8.54 13.08 -11.09
CA GLY A 98 9.75 12.92 -10.29
C GLY A 98 9.51 12.57 -8.83
N LEU A 99 8.37 11.91 -8.50
CA LEU A 99 7.99 11.63 -7.11
C LEU A 99 9.02 10.75 -6.39
N GLN A 100 9.67 9.84 -7.09
CA GLN A 100 10.73 9.02 -6.54
C GLN A 100 11.90 9.86 -6.01
N PHE A 101 12.23 10.95 -6.69
CA PHE A 101 13.30 11.86 -6.26
C PHE A 101 12.89 12.67 -5.02
N GLN A 102 11.64 13.14 -4.98
CA GLN A 102 11.10 13.87 -3.82
C GLN A 102 11.12 12.99 -2.57
N VAL A 103 10.67 11.73 -2.67
CA VAL A 103 10.68 10.78 -1.56
C VAL A 103 12.10 10.48 -1.09
N ILE A 104 13.05 10.35 -2.01
CA ILE A 104 14.46 10.12 -1.70
C ILE A 104 15.06 11.35 -0.99
N ASP A 105 14.76 12.58 -1.43
CA ASP A 105 15.22 13.80 -0.76
C ASP A 105 14.64 13.94 0.65
N GLU A 106 13.36 13.61 0.84
CA GLU A 106 12.69 13.64 2.14
C GLU A 106 13.26 12.59 3.11
N GLY A 107 13.59 11.41 2.61
CA GLY A 107 14.22 10.34 3.40
C GLY A 107 15.69 10.59 3.73
N GLY A 108 16.42 11.24 2.82
CA GLY A 108 17.83 11.61 2.98
C GLY A 108 18.80 10.42 2.91
N ALA A 109 19.97 10.61 3.52
CA ALA A 109 21.07 9.64 3.48
C ALA A 109 20.71 8.30 4.10
N ASP A 110 19.90 8.32 5.18
CA ASP A 110 19.57 7.13 5.98
C ASP A 110 18.46 6.26 5.37
N MET A 111 17.79 6.72 4.29
CA MET A 111 16.80 5.93 3.61
C MET A 111 17.43 4.70 2.96
N LYS A 112 16.89 3.52 3.26
CA LYS A 112 17.37 2.24 2.72
C LYS A 112 16.32 1.50 1.89
N VAL A 113 15.03 1.78 2.13
CA VAL A 113 13.92 1.04 1.53
C VAL A 113 12.84 1.99 1.04
N ILE A 114 12.26 1.69 -0.12
CA ILE A 114 11.01 2.30 -0.61
C ILE A 114 10.00 1.20 -0.90
N ILE A 115 8.79 1.35 -0.38
CA ILE A 115 7.65 0.48 -0.68
C ILE A 115 6.84 1.11 -1.80
N LEU A 116 6.49 0.29 -2.80
CA LEU A 116 5.67 0.67 -3.94
C LEU A 116 4.30 -0.02 -3.88
N SER A 117 3.25 0.76 -3.98
CA SER A 117 1.87 0.30 -4.24
C SER A 117 1.43 0.94 -5.56
N LEU A 118 1.88 0.39 -6.67
CA LEU A 118 1.70 0.97 -8.01
C LEU A 118 1.47 -0.11 -9.06
N GLY A 119 0.82 0.26 -10.17
CA GLY A 119 0.55 -0.60 -11.30
C GLY A 119 -0.93 -0.98 -11.44
N GLY A 120 -1.71 -0.96 -10.37
CA GLY A 120 -3.15 -1.22 -10.42
C GLY A 120 -3.89 -0.24 -11.33
N ASN A 121 -3.56 1.04 -11.24
CA ASN A 121 -4.15 2.06 -12.12
C ASN A 121 -3.70 1.94 -13.58
N ASP A 122 -2.48 1.46 -13.81
CA ASP A 122 -1.97 1.19 -15.16
C ASP A 122 -2.78 0.07 -15.84
N ILE A 123 -3.18 -0.96 -15.09
CA ILE A 123 -4.02 -2.06 -15.60
C ILE A 123 -5.41 -1.57 -15.94
N GLN A 124 -6.00 -0.71 -15.11
CA GLN A 124 -7.38 -0.24 -15.23
C GLN A 124 -7.56 0.99 -16.11
N ALA A 125 -6.48 1.67 -16.51
CA ALA A 125 -6.57 2.82 -17.38
C ALA A 125 -7.18 2.44 -18.73
N ASN A 126 -8.03 3.33 -19.27
CA ASN A 126 -8.58 3.21 -20.62
C ASN A 126 -9.16 1.82 -20.93
N LEU A 127 -10.12 1.36 -20.14
CA LEU A 127 -10.75 0.02 -20.29
C LEU A 127 -11.32 -0.22 -21.68
N SER A 128 -11.75 0.83 -22.42
CA SER A 128 -12.25 0.71 -23.77
C SER A 128 -11.23 0.16 -24.79
N GLU A 129 -9.93 0.27 -24.49
CA GLU A 129 -8.88 -0.29 -25.37
C GLU A 129 -8.91 -1.83 -25.41
N TYR A 130 -9.45 -2.48 -24.37
CA TYR A 130 -9.59 -3.94 -24.35
C TYR A 130 -10.67 -4.48 -25.29
N ILE A 131 -11.52 -3.61 -25.85
CA ILE A 131 -12.60 -4.03 -26.75
C ILE A 131 -11.99 -4.63 -28.02
N GLY A 132 -12.34 -5.89 -28.26
CA GLY A 132 -11.94 -6.60 -29.48
C GLY A 132 -10.54 -7.21 -29.49
N ASN A 133 -9.64 -6.83 -28.58
CA ASN A 133 -8.28 -7.40 -28.54
C ASN A 133 -7.64 -7.37 -27.15
N ILE A 134 -8.20 -8.18 -26.24
CA ILE A 134 -7.76 -8.23 -24.84
C ILE A 134 -6.27 -8.59 -24.72
N ASP A 135 -5.82 -9.63 -25.43
CA ASP A 135 -4.46 -10.17 -25.28
C ASP A 135 -3.39 -9.19 -25.77
N ALA A 136 -3.61 -8.52 -26.91
CA ALA A 136 -2.65 -7.56 -27.44
C ALA A 136 -2.54 -6.32 -26.55
N VAL A 137 -3.68 -5.80 -26.07
CA VAL A 137 -3.70 -4.65 -25.15
C VAL A 137 -3.03 -5.01 -23.83
N GLN A 138 -3.32 -6.20 -23.28
CA GLN A 138 -2.66 -6.68 -22.07
C GLN A 138 -1.14 -6.77 -22.27
N ALA A 139 -0.67 -7.40 -23.34
CA ALA A 139 0.76 -7.54 -23.61
C ALA A 139 1.46 -6.18 -23.72
N GLN A 140 0.86 -5.23 -24.44
CA GLN A 140 1.38 -3.86 -24.59
C GLN A 140 1.44 -3.14 -23.24
N ARG A 141 0.36 -3.16 -22.45
CA ARG A 141 0.31 -2.49 -21.15
C ARG A 141 1.30 -3.06 -20.16
N PHE A 142 1.39 -4.37 -20.09
CA PHE A 142 2.31 -5.03 -19.16
C PHE A 142 3.77 -4.80 -19.57
N GLY A 143 4.07 -4.75 -20.86
CA GLY A 143 5.37 -4.32 -21.33
C GLY A 143 5.71 -2.89 -20.89
N THR A 144 4.75 -1.97 -20.99
CA THR A 144 4.89 -0.57 -20.53
C THR A 144 5.05 -0.49 -18.99
N ILE A 145 4.25 -1.23 -18.23
CA ILE A 145 4.35 -1.29 -16.76
C ILE A 145 5.75 -1.77 -16.34
N LYS A 146 6.24 -2.86 -16.96
CA LYS A 146 7.57 -3.40 -16.69
C LYS A 146 8.67 -2.38 -16.98
N ALA A 147 8.61 -1.73 -18.13
CA ALA A 147 9.58 -0.71 -18.53
C ALA A 147 9.58 0.48 -17.56
N ASN A 148 8.40 1.00 -17.21
CA ASN A 148 8.25 2.10 -16.27
C ASN A 148 8.73 1.73 -14.86
N LEU A 149 8.40 0.54 -14.36
CA LEU A 149 8.87 0.08 -13.07
C LEU A 149 10.40 0.00 -13.01
N LYS A 150 11.04 -0.57 -14.03
CA LYS A 150 12.50 -0.59 -14.13
C LYS A 150 13.10 0.81 -14.21
N GLN A 151 12.53 1.71 -15.01
CA GLN A 151 12.97 3.09 -15.13
C GLN A 151 12.90 3.82 -13.78
N LEU A 152 11.80 3.66 -13.03
CA LEU A 152 11.60 4.26 -11.71
C LEU A 152 12.70 3.82 -10.74
N ILE A 153 12.99 2.52 -10.69
CA ILE A 153 13.98 1.92 -9.79
C ILE A 153 15.39 2.37 -10.18
N ILE A 154 15.77 2.25 -11.44
CA ILE A 154 17.11 2.59 -11.94
C ILE A 154 17.39 4.08 -11.72
N SER A 155 16.43 4.96 -12.10
CA SER A 155 16.60 6.41 -11.93
C SER A 155 16.63 6.80 -10.45
N GLY A 156 15.79 6.20 -9.61
CA GLY A 156 15.77 6.44 -8.17
C GLY A 156 17.08 6.01 -7.50
N ASN A 157 17.60 4.82 -7.83
CA ASN A 157 18.88 4.35 -7.31
C ASN A 157 20.06 5.23 -7.75
N ALA A 158 20.12 5.60 -9.03
CA ALA A 158 21.14 6.51 -9.54
C ALA A 158 21.08 7.86 -8.80
N TYR A 159 19.88 8.41 -8.62
CA TYR A 159 19.69 9.67 -7.88
C TYR A 159 20.15 9.56 -6.43
N LYS A 160 19.71 8.49 -5.71
CA LYS A 160 20.10 8.26 -4.31
C LYS A 160 21.60 8.21 -4.12
N VAL A 161 22.31 7.45 -4.98
CA VAL A 161 23.76 7.31 -4.91
C VAL A 161 24.47 8.64 -5.27
N ALA A 162 24.00 9.33 -6.29
CA ALA A 162 24.59 10.63 -6.69
C ALA A 162 24.38 11.71 -5.62
N ARG A 163 23.21 11.75 -4.98
CA ARG A 163 22.81 12.80 -4.05
C ARG A 163 23.38 12.63 -2.65
N PHE A 164 23.42 11.37 -2.16
CA PHE A 164 23.72 11.06 -0.76
C PHE A 164 24.87 10.06 -0.59
N GLY A 165 25.37 9.47 -1.68
CA GLY A 165 26.35 8.37 -1.62
C GLY A 165 25.75 7.08 -1.08
N GLY A 166 26.63 6.11 -0.77
CA GLY A 166 26.28 4.84 -0.15
C GLY A 166 25.67 3.82 -1.11
N ALA A 167 25.00 2.83 -0.55
CA ALA A 167 24.37 1.75 -1.33
C ALA A 167 23.06 2.20 -1.99
N PRO A 168 22.68 1.59 -3.13
CA PRO A 168 21.36 1.74 -3.72
C PRO A 168 20.25 1.32 -2.76
N LEU A 169 19.05 1.84 -3.01
CA LEU A 169 17.85 1.48 -2.25
C LEU A 169 17.41 0.05 -2.55
N LYS A 170 16.76 -0.58 -1.58
CA LYS A 170 15.87 -1.72 -1.82
C LYS A 170 14.46 -1.20 -2.11
N TRP A 171 13.86 -1.74 -3.15
CA TRP A 171 12.51 -1.42 -3.56
C TRP A 171 11.62 -2.62 -3.27
N ILE A 172 10.51 -2.41 -2.62
CA ILE A 172 9.53 -3.46 -2.34
C ILE A 172 8.26 -3.10 -3.10
N ILE A 173 7.82 -3.97 -3.97
CA ILE A 173 6.52 -3.84 -4.63
C ILE A 173 5.61 -4.97 -4.20
N HIS A 174 4.39 -4.66 -3.84
CA HIS A 174 3.36 -5.68 -3.64
C HIS A 174 2.49 -5.82 -4.88
N GLY A 175 2.02 -7.05 -5.12
CA GLY A 175 0.88 -7.28 -6.00
C GLY A 175 -0.42 -6.96 -5.28
N TYR A 176 -1.49 -6.81 -6.04
CA TYR A 176 -2.83 -6.61 -5.49
C TYR A 176 -3.52 -7.96 -5.27
N ASP A 177 -4.49 -8.01 -4.37
CA ASP A 177 -5.42 -9.14 -4.28
C ASP A 177 -6.53 -8.99 -5.35
N TYR A 178 -7.31 -10.03 -5.52
CA TYR A 178 -8.31 -10.08 -6.59
C TYR A 178 -9.44 -9.06 -6.33
N PRO A 179 -9.82 -8.24 -7.32
CA PRO A 179 -10.99 -7.36 -7.20
C PRO A 179 -12.26 -8.20 -7.15
N ASN A 180 -13.34 -7.59 -6.63
CA ASN A 180 -14.68 -8.16 -6.73
C ASN A 180 -15.53 -7.32 -7.70
N PRO A 181 -15.61 -7.69 -8.98
CA PRO A 181 -16.26 -6.88 -10.00
C PRO A 181 -17.78 -6.74 -9.79
N TYR A 182 -18.36 -7.59 -8.97
CA TYR A 182 -19.80 -7.58 -8.66
C TYR A 182 -20.14 -6.81 -7.38
N MET A 183 -19.12 -6.27 -6.70
CA MET A 183 -19.32 -5.51 -5.49
C MET A 183 -20.06 -4.21 -5.78
N THR A 184 -21.13 -3.97 -5.02
CA THR A 184 -21.78 -2.67 -5.00
C THR A 184 -21.04 -1.76 -4.03
N PRO A 185 -20.68 -0.51 -4.41
CA PRO A 185 -20.01 0.41 -3.50
C PRO A 185 -20.81 0.62 -2.22
N VAL A 186 -20.14 0.54 -1.08
CA VAL A 186 -20.76 0.74 0.25
C VAL A 186 -20.95 2.25 0.53
N ILE A 187 -20.09 3.08 -0.06
CA ILE A 187 -20.13 4.54 0.14
C ILE A 187 -20.61 5.20 -1.15
N ALA A 188 -21.64 6.01 -1.07
CA ALA A 188 -22.15 6.79 -2.20
C ALA A 188 -21.04 7.72 -2.75
N GLY A 189 -20.78 7.63 -4.06
CA GLY A 189 -19.70 8.37 -4.72
C GLY A 189 -18.33 7.69 -4.70
N SER A 190 -18.16 6.54 -4.02
CA SER A 190 -17.05 5.64 -4.27
C SER A 190 -17.23 5.00 -5.66
N ASP A 191 -16.13 4.44 -6.18
CA ASP A 191 -16.12 3.87 -7.52
C ASP A 191 -17.29 2.90 -7.74
N GLU A 192 -18.04 3.12 -8.82
CA GLU A 192 -19.03 2.16 -9.28
C GLU A 192 -18.36 0.78 -9.44
N GLY A 193 -19.11 -0.28 -9.20
CA GLY A 193 -18.57 -1.64 -9.35
C GLY A 193 -17.85 -1.82 -10.68
N CYS A 194 -16.76 -2.57 -10.69
CA CYS A 194 -15.93 -2.78 -11.88
C CYS A 194 -16.75 -3.24 -13.08
N LYS A 195 -17.75 -4.10 -12.88
CA LYS A 195 -18.64 -4.55 -13.94
C LYS A 195 -19.42 -3.39 -14.58
N SER A 196 -19.94 -2.47 -13.78
CA SER A 196 -20.63 -1.27 -14.28
C SER A 196 -19.69 -0.39 -15.14
N LYS A 197 -18.42 -0.28 -14.75
CA LYS A 197 -17.41 0.44 -15.57
C LYS A 197 -17.15 -0.26 -16.89
N PHE A 198 -17.03 -1.58 -16.89
CA PHE A 198 -16.87 -2.37 -18.11
C PHE A 198 -18.06 -2.17 -19.05
N ASP A 199 -19.28 -2.34 -18.54
CA ASP A 199 -20.52 -2.18 -19.28
C ASP A 199 -20.64 -0.75 -19.88
N ARG A 200 -20.29 0.29 -19.11
CA ARG A 200 -20.35 1.69 -19.55
C ARG A 200 -19.43 1.99 -20.73
N VAL A 201 -18.25 1.39 -20.77
CA VAL A 201 -17.33 1.54 -21.90
C VAL A 201 -17.60 0.56 -23.04
N GLY A 202 -18.61 -0.29 -22.91
CA GLY A 202 -18.96 -1.29 -23.91
C GLY A 202 -18.06 -2.54 -23.92
N LEU A 203 -17.30 -2.75 -22.86
CA LEU A 203 -16.51 -3.98 -22.67
C LEU A 203 -17.40 -5.07 -22.07
N VAL A 204 -18.06 -5.82 -22.95
CA VAL A 204 -18.92 -6.93 -22.54
C VAL A 204 -18.07 -8.14 -22.19
N LEU A 205 -18.08 -8.52 -20.93
CA LEU A 205 -17.36 -9.67 -20.41
C LEU A 205 -18.33 -10.75 -19.97
N PRO A 206 -18.25 -11.97 -20.53
CA PRO A 206 -19.07 -13.11 -20.09
C PRO A 206 -18.87 -13.43 -18.60
N ASP A 207 -17.63 -13.30 -18.13
CA ASP A 207 -17.23 -13.48 -16.72
C ASP A 207 -16.23 -12.37 -16.32
N ALA A 208 -16.74 -11.35 -15.66
CA ALA A 208 -15.93 -10.22 -15.22
C ALA A 208 -14.93 -10.63 -14.12
N ALA A 209 -15.26 -11.61 -13.26
CA ALA A 209 -14.36 -12.07 -12.22
C ALA A 209 -13.19 -12.88 -12.81
N ALA A 210 -13.46 -13.74 -13.79
CA ALA A 210 -12.42 -14.46 -14.51
C ALA A 210 -11.48 -13.49 -15.25
N PHE A 211 -12.02 -12.46 -15.90
CA PHE A 211 -11.23 -11.43 -16.58
C PHE A 211 -10.32 -10.71 -15.60
N THR A 212 -10.88 -10.11 -14.53
CA THR A 212 -10.10 -9.33 -13.56
C THR A 212 -9.06 -10.16 -12.84
N SER A 213 -9.38 -11.40 -12.44
CA SER A 213 -8.42 -12.28 -11.78
C SER A 213 -7.29 -12.70 -12.73
N THR A 214 -7.57 -12.91 -14.01
CA THR A 214 -6.54 -13.21 -15.02
C THR A 214 -5.60 -12.02 -15.21
N GLN A 215 -6.12 -10.79 -15.26
CA GLN A 215 -5.31 -9.57 -15.34
C GLN A 215 -4.39 -9.45 -14.11
N LEU A 216 -4.92 -9.71 -12.93
CA LEU A 216 -4.12 -9.64 -11.68
C LEU A 216 -3.05 -10.74 -11.61
N ASP A 217 -3.34 -11.95 -12.03
CA ASP A 217 -2.33 -13.00 -12.12
C ASP A 217 -1.23 -12.65 -13.11
N ALA A 218 -1.58 -12.14 -14.26
CA ALA A 218 -0.60 -11.69 -15.26
C ALA A 218 0.26 -10.55 -14.73
N PHE A 219 -0.30 -9.59 -13.99
CA PHE A 219 0.45 -8.54 -13.33
C PHE A 219 1.41 -9.09 -12.27
N ASN A 220 0.94 -9.97 -11.39
CA ASN A 220 1.79 -10.58 -10.38
C ASN A 220 2.93 -11.42 -10.99
N ASN A 221 2.67 -12.12 -12.10
CA ASN A 221 3.70 -12.84 -12.85
C ASN A 221 4.72 -11.89 -13.48
N LEU A 222 4.28 -10.75 -14.01
CA LEU A 222 5.18 -9.71 -14.51
C LEU A 222 6.11 -9.17 -13.41
N LEU A 223 5.60 -8.97 -12.18
CA LEU A 223 6.43 -8.57 -11.05
C LEU A 223 7.46 -9.64 -10.70
N LEU A 224 7.06 -10.93 -10.70
CA LEU A 224 7.97 -12.07 -10.51
C LEU A 224 9.05 -12.18 -11.59
N GLU A 225 8.75 -11.81 -12.83
CA GLU A 225 9.76 -11.72 -13.88
C GLU A 225 10.69 -10.53 -13.68
N THR A 226 10.13 -9.38 -13.31
CA THR A 226 10.89 -8.14 -13.14
C THR A 226 11.95 -8.25 -12.03
N ILE A 227 11.67 -8.94 -10.91
CA ILE A 227 12.66 -9.15 -9.85
C ILE A 227 13.88 -9.99 -10.29
N ARG A 228 13.75 -10.80 -11.32
CA ARG A 228 14.89 -11.56 -11.89
C ARG A 228 15.84 -10.66 -12.69
N GLU A 229 15.31 -9.56 -13.20
CA GLU A 229 16.07 -8.59 -14.02
C GLU A 229 16.54 -7.40 -13.20
N GLU A 230 15.92 -7.13 -12.04
CA GLU A 230 16.20 -5.99 -11.18
C GLU A 230 16.47 -6.44 -9.72
N PRO A 231 17.72 -6.72 -9.36
CA PRO A 231 18.08 -7.27 -8.05
C PRO A 231 17.80 -6.37 -6.84
N SER A 232 17.56 -5.08 -7.08
CA SER A 232 17.17 -4.14 -6.02
C SER A 232 15.69 -4.18 -5.71
N LEU A 233 14.89 -4.87 -6.55
CA LEU A 233 13.44 -5.04 -6.38
C LEU A 233 13.11 -6.34 -5.64
N VAL A 234 12.17 -6.24 -4.72
CA VAL A 234 11.56 -7.39 -4.02
C VAL A 234 10.06 -7.34 -4.27
N TYR A 235 9.50 -8.47 -4.63
CA TYR A 235 8.06 -8.64 -4.83
C TYR A 235 7.41 -9.31 -3.63
N VAL A 236 6.23 -8.80 -3.23
CA VAL A 236 5.40 -9.36 -2.18
C VAL A 236 4.04 -9.76 -2.73
N ASP A 237 3.68 -11.01 -2.60
CA ASP A 237 2.41 -11.55 -3.08
C ASP A 237 1.31 -11.38 -2.03
N LEU A 238 0.38 -10.47 -2.28
CA LEU A 238 -0.79 -10.26 -1.41
C LEU A 238 -2.04 -11.05 -1.86
N ARG A 239 -1.98 -11.81 -2.97
CA ARG A 239 -3.12 -12.60 -3.43
C ARG A 239 -3.58 -13.60 -2.38
N ASN A 240 -4.85 -13.97 -2.47
CA ASN A 240 -5.52 -14.91 -1.57
C ASN A 240 -5.61 -14.47 -0.09
N THR A 241 -5.43 -13.18 0.17
CA THR A 241 -5.60 -12.60 1.52
C THR A 241 -7.07 -12.34 1.82
N LEU A 242 -7.81 -11.87 0.82
CA LEU A 242 -9.20 -11.46 0.94
C LEU A 242 -10.21 -12.51 0.43
N GLY A 243 -9.79 -13.76 0.27
CA GLY A 243 -10.68 -14.88 -0.09
C GLY A 243 -10.25 -15.70 -1.31
N GLY A 244 -9.36 -15.17 -2.15
CA GLY A 244 -8.81 -15.94 -3.28
C GLY A 244 -9.59 -15.78 -4.59
N LYS A 245 -9.22 -16.61 -5.58
CA LYS A 245 -9.81 -16.63 -6.92
C LYS A 245 -11.26 -17.14 -6.90
N PRO A 246 -12.12 -16.63 -7.80
CA PRO A 246 -11.83 -15.64 -8.83
C PRO A 246 -11.94 -14.19 -8.34
N ASN A 247 -12.42 -13.95 -7.15
CA ASN A 247 -12.58 -12.61 -6.59
C ASN A 247 -12.54 -12.61 -5.06
N SER A 248 -12.13 -11.49 -4.49
CA SER A 248 -12.18 -11.26 -3.04
C SER A 248 -13.60 -11.34 -2.51
N ARG A 249 -13.73 -11.75 -1.25
CA ARG A 249 -15.02 -11.90 -0.56
C ARG A 249 -15.60 -10.53 -0.24
N ALA A 250 -16.89 -10.37 -0.45
CA ALA A 250 -17.59 -9.08 -0.29
C ALA A 250 -17.43 -8.47 1.12
N GLU A 251 -17.33 -9.31 2.17
CA GLU A 251 -17.16 -8.85 3.55
C GLU A 251 -15.82 -8.13 3.81
N PHE A 252 -14.83 -8.25 2.92
CA PHE A 252 -13.54 -7.59 3.02
C PHE A 252 -13.41 -6.38 2.09
N MET A 253 -14.41 -6.12 1.26
CA MET A 253 -14.37 -5.09 0.23
C MET A 253 -15.18 -3.86 0.60
N LEU A 254 -14.69 -2.69 0.22
CA LEU A 254 -15.39 -1.40 0.26
C LEU A 254 -16.13 -1.15 -1.06
N ASP A 255 -15.45 -1.42 -2.13
CA ASP A 255 -15.93 -1.34 -3.51
C ASP A 255 -15.30 -2.47 -4.34
N CYS A 256 -15.29 -2.37 -5.67
CA CYS A 256 -14.80 -3.47 -6.49
C CYS A 256 -13.29 -3.69 -6.41
N ILE A 257 -12.49 -2.69 -6.01
CA ILE A 257 -11.03 -2.76 -6.01
C ILE A 257 -10.39 -2.40 -4.67
N HIS A 258 -11.12 -1.70 -3.80
CA HIS A 258 -10.62 -1.29 -2.49
C HIS A 258 -11.14 -2.21 -1.40
N ALA A 259 -10.29 -2.57 -0.48
CA ALA A 259 -10.68 -3.27 0.72
C ALA A 259 -11.36 -2.31 1.73
N ASN A 260 -12.17 -2.86 2.62
CA ASN A 260 -12.64 -2.14 3.81
C ASN A 260 -11.59 -2.25 4.94
N ASN A 261 -11.89 -1.68 6.12
CA ASN A 261 -10.96 -1.71 7.27
C ASN A 261 -10.48 -3.12 7.62
N LEU A 262 -11.39 -4.10 7.64
CA LEU A 262 -11.04 -5.48 7.94
C LEU A 262 -10.12 -6.07 6.86
N GLY A 263 -10.44 -5.82 5.61
CA GLY A 263 -9.62 -6.28 4.49
C GLY A 263 -8.22 -5.64 4.50
N TYR A 264 -8.12 -4.33 4.72
CA TYR A 264 -6.82 -3.66 4.85
C TYR A 264 -6.04 -4.12 6.07
N THR A 265 -6.70 -4.46 7.18
CA THR A 265 -6.06 -5.08 8.34
C THR A 265 -5.36 -6.39 7.96
N LEU A 266 -6.05 -7.28 7.24
CA LEU A 266 -5.48 -8.55 6.79
C LEU A 266 -4.32 -8.36 5.79
N LEU A 267 -4.48 -7.43 4.86
CA LEU A 267 -3.43 -7.09 3.87
C LEU A 267 -2.19 -6.52 4.55
N ALA A 268 -2.38 -5.61 5.52
CA ALA A 268 -1.28 -5.00 6.27
C ALA A 268 -0.56 -6.03 7.15
N ASP A 269 -1.28 -6.95 7.81
CA ASP A 269 -0.68 -8.04 8.57
C ASP A 269 0.21 -8.93 7.70
N LYS A 270 -0.28 -9.30 6.52
CA LYS A 270 0.50 -10.11 5.59
C LYS A 270 1.71 -9.34 5.04
N LEU A 271 1.49 -8.08 4.62
CA LEU A 271 2.57 -7.25 4.09
C LEU A 271 3.66 -7.03 5.14
N ALA A 272 3.30 -6.61 6.36
CA ALA A 272 4.25 -6.35 7.43
C ALA A 272 5.15 -7.56 7.72
N ARG A 273 4.56 -8.76 7.82
CA ARG A 273 5.33 -10.00 8.06
C ARG A 273 6.30 -10.31 6.92
N LEU A 274 5.89 -10.10 5.68
CA LEU A 274 6.70 -10.43 4.51
C LEU A 274 7.84 -9.43 4.27
N ILE A 275 7.65 -8.15 4.65
CA ILE A 275 8.68 -7.13 4.45
C ILE A 275 9.58 -6.95 5.67
N TYR A 276 9.22 -7.46 6.84
CA TYR A 276 10.01 -7.37 8.06
C TYR A 276 11.49 -7.78 7.89
N PRO A 277 11.83 -8.90 7.22
CA PRO A 277 13.23 -9.30 7.04
C PRO A 277 14.06 -8.31 6.22
N ILE A 278 13.39 -7.40 5.50
CA ILE A 278 14.03 -6.40 4.62
C ILE A 278 14.11 -5.05 5.32
N THR A 279 13.05 -4.69 6.02
CA THR A 279 12.91 -3.36 6.63
C THR A 279 13.50 -3.29 8.04
N ASN A 280 13.53 -4.40 8.76
CA ASN A 280 13.78 -4.49 10.19
C ASN A 280 12.89 -3.53 11.00
N VAL A 281 11.71 -3.22 10.48
CA VAL A 281 10.72 -2.34 11.11
C VAL A 281 9.53 -3.16 11.55
N GLY A 282 9.18 -3.01 12.78
CA GLY A 282 7.90 -3.39 13.37
C GLY A 282 7.71 -4.85 13.69
N PHE A 283 7.23 -5.27 14.66
CA PHE A 283 6.16 -5.99 15.30
C PHE A 283 6.01 -5.43 16.70
#